data_fa8583f95c60396390345fcc7e4ba13c
#
_entry.id   fa8583f95c60396390345fcc7e4ba13c
#
_cell.length_a   1.000
_cell.length_b   1.000
_cell.length_c   1.000
_cell.angle_alpha   90.00
_cell.angle_beta   90.00
_cell.angle_gamma   90.00
#
_symmetry.space_group_name_H-M   'P 1'
#
loop_
_entity.id
_entity.type
_entity.pdbx_description
1 polymer ?
#
loop_
_entity_poly.entity_id
_entity_poly.type
_entity_poly.pdbx_seq_one_letter_code
_entity_poly.pdbx_strand_id
1 'polypeptide(L)'
;MHHSIFESAEARGIFKDERFLYPEYIPEKLPFRESQIAEIAGSLKPLLRNGKPQNLFIFGPSGTGKTVTARYVLRELEEYASKVKGIYINCFEFHTRNAVLNKLCLALGNAVPRRGLASDEIYNEFVHALKVKNVAPIVVLDEADQLIRDKTASQLLYDLLRITELHSIHLGIILISNIRDTLAMLDDRVRSSLSALTIEFNQYTPEQLKQILHERARNAFFEDAIEKDVINLAAAQAAKCSGDARIAIESLLAAGRIAEKEGAKKLSVVHLKKAFERIKPRALEKALPHLDSCEKEILKIMCEHEKIFSGELYKAYCSRCKQAISERSFRDKINRLAELNILSVREATAEIRGRTREIMLAQPKEAIIELLKGD
;
A
#
# COMPACT_ATOMS: atom_id res chain seq x y z
N MET A 1 17.89 39.94 -22.80
CA MET A 1 16.71 39.08 -23.04
C MET A 1 16.72 37.99 -21.96
N HIS A 2 15.83 38.07 -20.99
CA HIS A 2 15.65 36.99 -20.02
C HIS A 2 14.92 35.86 -20.74
N HIS A 3 15.63 34.84 -21.21
CA HIS A 3 15.00 33.57 -21.57
C HIS A 3 14.40 32.97 -20.30
N SER A 4 13.08 32.80 -20.27
CA SER A 4 12.41 32.10 -19.18
C SER A 4 12.92 30.67 -19.16
N ILE A 5 13.33 30.18 -17.98
CA ILE A 5 13.74 28.75 -17.78
C ILE A 5 12.59 27.77 -18.12
N PHE A 6 11.38 28.27 -18.37
CA PHE A 6 10.18 27.52 -18.73
C PHE A 6 9.81 27.60 -20.21
N GLU A 7 10.53 28.35 -21.06
CA GLU A 7 10.24 28.51 -22.52
C GLU A 7 10.38 27.19 -23.31
N SER A 8 11.08 26.19 -22.77
CA SER A 8 11.16 24.85 -23.39
C SER A 8 9.91 23.99 -23.25
N ALA A 9 8.89 24.45 -22.53
CA ALA A 9 7.65 23.70 -22.28
C ALA A 9 6.66 23.68 -23.47
N GLU A 10 6.88 24.47 -24.53
CA GLU A 10 5.98 24.56 -25.68
C GLU A 10 6.20 23.49 -26.77
N ALA A 11 7.28 22.71 -26.71
CA ALA A 11 7.44 21.56 -27.59
C ALA A 11 6.48 20.43 -27.16
N ARG A 12 5.74 19.84 -28.12
CA ARG A 12 4.87 18.70 -27.90
C ARG A 12 5.64 17.59 -27.16
N GLY A 13 5.38 17.42 -25.87
CA GLY A 13 6.00 16.40 -25.03
C GLY A 13 5.55 14.99 -25.42
N ILE A 14 6.11 14.00 -24.74
CA ILE A 14 5.72 12.59 -24.86
C ILE A 14 4.38 12.33 -24.15
N PHE A 15 4.14 13.04 -23.04
CA PHE A 15 2.91 12.90 -22.28
C PHE A 15 1.73 13.65 -22.93
N LYS A 16 0.60 12.95 -23.00
CA LYS A 16 -0.71 13.54 -23.20
C LYS A 16 -1.25 14.10 -21.89
N ASP A 17 -1.16 13.29 -20.82
CA ASP A 17 -1.53 13.66 -19.46
C ASP A 17 -0.85 12.71 -18.46
N GLU A 18 0.26 13.14 -17.85
CA GLU A 18 1.03 12.30 -16.92
C GLU A 18 0.28 11.96 -15.62
N ARG A 19 -0.82 12.67 -15.28
CA ARG A 19 -1.61 12.41 -14.07
C ARG A 19 -2.17 10.99 -14.01
N PHE A 20 -2.41 10.37 -15.17
CA PHE A 20 -2.82 8.96 -15.25
C PHE A 20 -1.78 7.98 -14.68
N LEU A 21 -0.53 8.41 -14.50
CA LEU A 21 0.56 7.62 -13.90
C LEU A 21 0.86 8.02 -12.45
N TYR A 22 0.11 8.95 -11.86
CA TYR A 22 0.32 9.36 -10.47
C TYR A 22 -0.20 8.30 -9.49
N PRO A 23 0.45 8.12 -8.33
CA PRO A 23 0.01 7.18 -7.29
C PRO A 23 -1.41 7.45 -6.78
N GLU A 24 -1.83 8.72 -6.77
CA GLU A 24 -3.14 9.16 -6.26
C GLU A 24 -4.27 8.96 -7.27
N TYR A 25 -3.95 8.70 -8.53
CA TYR A 25 -4.96 8.58 -9.58
C TYR A 25 -5.81 7.32 -9.39
N ILE A 26 -7.12 7.53 -9.31
CA ILE A 26 -8.12 6.46 -9.25
C ILE A 26 -8.73 6.29 -10.64
N PRO A 27 -8.49 5.17 -11.34
CA PRO A 27 -9.03 4.95 -12.68
C PRO A 27 -10.54 4.73 -12.66
N GLU A 28 -11.17 4.91 -13.82
CA GLU A 28 -12.60 4.62 -14.02
C GLU A 28 -12.90 3.10 -13.96
N LYS A 29 -11.92 2.26 -14.28
CA LYS A 29 -12.03 0.80 -14.21
C LYS A 29 -10.79 0.24 -13.52
N LEU A 30 -10.99 -0.81 -12.73
CA LEU A 30 -9.94 -1.55 -12.05
C LEU A 30 -9.95 -3.00 -12.53
N PRO A 31 -9.25 -3.30 -13.64
CA PRO A 31 -9.24 -4.65 -14.18
C PRO A 31 -8.67 -5.64 -13.17
N PHE A 32 -9.19 -6.86 -13.17
CA PHE A 32 -8.83 -7.97 -12.28
C PHE A 32 -9.15 -7.73 -10.79
N ARG A 33 -10.02 -6.77 -10.50
CA ARG A 33 -10.54 -6.50 -9.14
C ARG A 33 -12.07 -6.49 -9.10
N GLU A 34 -12.72 -6.96 -10.14
CA GLU A 34 -14.18 -6.98 -10.25
C GLU A 34 -14.83 -7.75 -9.10
N SER A 35 -14.27 -8.89 -8.70
CA SER A 35 -14.77 -9.69 -7.58
C SER A 35 -14.62 -8.97 -6.24
N GLN A 36 -13.45 -8.36 -5.99
CA GLN A 36 -13.21 -7.59 -4.77
C GLN A 36 -14.09 -6.35 -4.70
N ILE A 37 -14.28 -5.65 -5.84
CA ILE A 37 -15.18 -4.50 -5.93
C ILE A 37 -16.61 -4.94 -5.58
N ALA A 38 -17.10 -6.04 -6.17
CA ALA A 38 -18.44 -6.56 -5.93
C ALA A 38 -18.64 -6.95 -4.45
N GLU A 39 -17.63 -7.56 -3.82
CA GLU A 39 -17.68 -7.99 -2.43
C GLU A 39 -17.68 -6.80 -1.47
N ILE A 40 -16.82 -5.79 -1.70
CA ILE A 40 -16.81 -4.54 -0.92
C ILE A 40 -18.14 -3.81 -1.08
N ALA A 41 -18.60 -3.60 -2.32
CA ALA A 41 -19.87 -2.93 -2.61
C ALA A 41 -21.05 -3.66 -1.99
N GLY A 42 -21.10 -5.00 -2.09
CA GLY A 42 -22.11 -5.85 -1.48
C GLY A 42 -22.20 -5.67 0.03
N SER A 43 -21.05 -5.60 0.70
CA SER A 43 -20.93 -5.40 2.15
C SER A 43 -21.41 -4.01 2.60
N LEU A 44 -21.26 -2.99 1.77
CA LEU A 44 -21.67 -1.61 2.07
C LEU A 44 -23.12 -1.30 1.62
N LYS A 45 -23.69 -2.09 0.71
CA LYS A 45 -25.04 -1.90 0.16
C LYS A 45 -26.17 -1.74 1.18
N PRO A 46 -26.14 -2.38 2.38
CA PRO A 46 -27.15 -2.15 3.41
C PRO A 46 -27.32 -0.68 3.82
N LEU A 47 -26.24 0.14 3.76
CA LEU A 47 -26.30 1.58 4.07
C LEU A 47 -27.30 2.34 3.19
N LEU A 48 -27.51 1.91 1.94
CA LEU A 48 -28.45 2.55 1.02
C LEU A 48 -29.92 2.42 1.48
N ARG A 49 -30.19 1.49 2.41
CA ARG A 49 -31.51 1.24 2.99
C ARG A 49 -31.55 1.50 4.49
N ASN A 50 -30.65 2.36 5.00
CA ASN A 50 -30.47 2.64 6.42
C ASN A 50 -30.21 1.36 7.25
N GLY A 51 -29.55 0.36 6.66
CA GLY A 51 -29.13 -0.86 7.34
C GLY A 51 -27.69 -0.80 7.81
N LYS A 52 -27.32 -1.68 8.75
CA LYS A 52 -25.95 -1.83 9.24
C LYS A 52 -25.08 -2.47 8.17
N PRO A 53 -23.97 -1.84 7.75
CA PRO A 53 -23.04 -2.44 6.80
C PRO A 53 -22.24 -3.56 7.45
N GLN A 54 -21.66 -4.46 6.63
CA GLN A 54 -20.67 -5.42 7.07
C GLN A 54 -19.31 -4.73 7.15
N ASN A 55 -18.60 -4.85 8.29
CA ASN A 55 -17.24 -4.40 8.40
C ASN A 55 -16.31 -5.29 7.55
N LEU A 56 -15.22 -4.71 7.05
CA LEU A 56 -14.31 -5.39 6.15
C LEU A 56 -12.87 -5.37 6.66
N PHE A 57 -12.16 -6.46 6.40
CA PHE A 57 -10.73 -6.53 6.51
C PHE A 57 -10.13 -6.92 5.15
N ILE A 58 -9.42 -5.99 4.55
CA ILE A 58 -8.78 -6.15 3.25
C ILE A 58 -7.29 -6.35 3.47
N PHE A 59 -6.75 -7.49 3.04
CA PHE A 59 -5.33 -7.76 3.21
C PHE A 59 -4.70 -8.30 1.92
N GLY A 60 -3.37 -8.25 1.86
CA GLY A 60 -2.56 -8.76 0.74
C GLY A 60 -1.28 -7.97 0.56
N PRO A 61 -0.36 -8.44 -0.30
CA PRO A 61 0.91 -7.78 -0.55
C PRO A 61 0.76 -6.33 -1.01
N SER A 62 1.85 -5.56 -0.90
CA SER A 62 1.93 -4.20 -1.40
C SER A 62 1.70 -4.14 -2.92
N GLY A 63 1.08 -3.05 -3.41
CA GLY A 63 0.87 -2.83 -4.85
C GLY A 63 -0.19 -3.71 -5.51
N THR A 64 -0.98 -4.46 -4.74
CA THR A 64 -2.06 -5.32 -5.27
C THR A 64 -3.39 -4.59 -5.50
N GLY A 65 -3.45 -3.28 -5.24
CA GLY A 65 -4.62 -2.47 -5.52
C GLY A 65 -5.63 -2.32 -4.39
N LYS A 66 -5.31 -2.74 -3.14
CA LYS A 66 -6.23 -2.63 -1.98
C LYS A 66 -6.78 -1.22 -1.78
N THR A 67 -5.88 -0.26 -1.58
CA THR A 67 -6.22 1.15 -1.34
C THR A 67 -7.03 1.76 -2.47
N VAL A 68 -6.59 1.58 -3.72
CA VAL A 68 -7.28 2.15 -4.87
C VAL A 68 -8.66 1.54 -5.07
N THR A 69 -8.84 0.24 -4.80
CA THR A 69 -10.15 -0.43 -4.89
C THR A 69 -11.11 0.07 -3.81
N ALA A 70 -10.64 0.21 -2.57
CA ALA A 70 -11.48 0.77 -1.50
C ALA A 70 -11.91 2.22 -1.82
N ARG A 71 -10.97 3.06 -2.27
CA ARG A 71 -11.26 4.46 -2.67
C ARG A 71 -12.18 4.54 -3.89
N TYR A 72 -12.02 3.62 -4.85
CA TYR A 72 -12.91 3.52 -6.00
C TYR A 72 -14.34 3.25 -5.57
N VAL A 73 -14.56 2.20 -4.74
CA VAL A 73 -15.91 1.85 -4.27
C VAL A 73 -16.53 2.98 -3.42
N LEU A 74 -15.71 3.66 -2.59
CA LEU A 74 -16.21 4.80 -1.82
C LEU A 74 -16.67 5.94 -2.71
N ARG A 75 -15.88 6.28 -3.74
CA ARG A 75 -16.25 7.34 -4.71
C ARG A 75 -17.57 7.02 -5.39
N GLU A 76 -17.70 5.81 -5.95
CA GLU A 76 -18.93 5.37 -6.61
C GLU A 76 -20.14 5.40 -5.67
N LEU A 77 -19.91 5.02 -4.39
CA LEU A 77 -20.99 5.01 -3.40
C LEU A 77 -21.39 6.43 -2.97
N GLU A 78 -20.44 7.35 -2.79
CA GLU A 78 -20.72 8.76 -2.48
C GLU A 78 -21.46 9.46 -3.63
N GLU A 79 -21.10 9.17 -4.89
CA GLU A 79 -21.79 9.68 -6.08
C GLU A 79 -23.23 9.16 -6.18
N TYR A 80 -23.46 7.89 -5.78
CA TYR A 80 -24.77 7.28 -5.80
C TYR A 80 -25.67 7.70 -4.62
N ALA A 81 -25.09 7.93 -3.43
CA ALA A 81 -25.85 8.13 -2.19
C ALA A 81 -25.29 9.30 -1.37
N SER A 82 -25.94 10.46 -1.45
CA SER A 82 -25.54 11.68 -0.76
C SER A 82 -25.52 11.59 0.77
N LYS A 83 -26.22 10.62 1.37
CA LYS A 83 -26.21 10.34 2.81
C LYS A 83 -25.04 9.48 3.28
N VAL A 84 -24.27 8.93 2.38
CA VAL A 84 -23.08 8.15 2.74
C VAL A 84 -21.85 9.04 2.63
N LYS A 85 -20.96 8.94 3.63
CA LYS A 85 -19.70 9.69 3.66
C LYS A 85 -18.52 8.76 3.84
N GLY A 86 -17.71 8.61 2.82
CA GLY A 86 -16.44 7.90 2.88
C GLY A 86 -15.35 8.75 3.53
N ILE A 87 -14.66 8.21 4.53
CA ILE A 87 -13.56 8.89 5.22
C ILE A 87 -12.34 7.99 5.16
N TYR A 88 -11.36 8.37 4.34
CA TYR A 88 -10.11 7.64 4.20
C TYR A 88 -9.04 8.23 5.12
N ILE A 89 -8.38 7.34 5.87
CA ILE A 89 -7.30 7.68 6.81
C ILE A 89 -6.14 6.72 6.58
N ASN A 90 -4.96 7.28 6.32
CA ASN A 90 -3.71 6.53 6.30
C ASN A 90 -3.15 6.44 7.73
N CYS A 91 -3.14 5.25 8.31
CA CYS A 91 -2.69 5.03 9.68
C CYS A 91 -1.17 5.13 9.85
N PHE A 92 -0.41 5.18 8.78
CA PHE A 92 1.01 5.52 8.84
C PHE A 92 1.23 7.00 9.21
N GLU A 93 0.33 7.88 8.74
CA GLU A 93 0.35 9.32 9.07
C GLU A 93 -0.38 9.62 10.39
N PHE A 94 -1.52 8.94 10.62
CA PHE A 94 -2.43 9.15 11.74
C PHE A 94 -2.54 7.86 12.56
N HIS A 95 -1.54 7.59 13.40
CA HIS A 95 -1.40 6.33 14.15
C HIS A 95 -1.89 6.38 15.61
N THR A 96 -2.34 7.54 16.10
CA THR A 96 -2.88 7.66 17.46
C THR A 96 -4.38 7.88 17.46
N ARG A 97 -5.07 7.46 18.54
CA ARG A 97 -6.52 7.66 18.72
C ARG A 97 -6.93 9.11 18.44
N ASN A 98 -6.23 10.08 19.03
CA ASN A 98 -6.53 11.50 18.85
C ASN A 98 -6.32 11.98 17.41
N ALA A 99 -5.26 11.55 16.75
CA ALA A 99 -4.99 11.95 15.38
C ALA A 99 -6.08 11.44 14.42
N VAL A 100 -6.54 10.20 14.61
CA VAL A 100 -7.63 9.62 13.81
C VAL A 100 -8.95 10.36 14.10
N LEU A 101 -9.33 10.55 15.37
CA LEU A 101 -10.56 11.27 15.74
C LEU A 101 -10.58 12.70 15.17
N ASN A 102 -9.47 13.44 15.28
CA ASN A 102 -9.35 14.77 14.68
C ASN A 102 -9.54 14.74 13.15
N LYS A 103 -8.98 13.73 12.48
CA LYS A 103 -9.14 13.57 11.02
C LYS A 103 -10.58 13.24 10.64
N LEU A 104 -11.29 12.44 11.47
CA LEU A 104 -12.70 12.13 11.29
C LEU A 104 -13.57 13.38 11.43
N CYS A 105 -13.33 14.21 12.46
CA CYS A 105 -14.03 15.48 12.63
C CYS A 105 -13.80 16.42 11.45
N LEU A 106 -12.55 16.56 11.04
CA LEU A 106 -12.18 17.44 9.91
C LEU A 106 -12.83 16.99 8.59
N ALA A 107 -12.93 15.69 8.35
CA ALA A 107 -13.59 15.14 7.16
C ALA A 107 -15.09 15.46 7.10
N LEU A 108 -15.70 15.70 8.23
CA LEU A 108 -17.08 16.17 8.36
C LEU A 108 -17.21 17.72 8.37
N GLY A 109 -16.10 18.43 8.18
CA GLY A 109 -16.07 19.91 8.20
C GLY A 109 -16.15 20.50 9.62
N ASN A 110 -15.95 19.67 10.66
CA ASN A 110 -15.87 20.12 12.05
C ASN A 110 -14.40 20.19 12.49
N ALA A 111 -13.81 21.38 12.45
CA ALA A 111 -12.43 21.60 12.86
C ALA A 111 -12.35 21.70 14.39
N VAL A 112 -11.74 20.69 15.01
CA VAL A 112 -11.44 20.71 16.46
C VAL A 112 -9.98 21.10 16.70
N PRO A 113 -9.68 21.79 17.82
CA PRO A 113 -8.31 22.13 18.19
C PRO A 113 -7.42 20.87 18.28
N ARG A 114 -6.22 20.97 17.73
CA ARG A 114 -5.26 19.84 17.75
C ARG A 114 -4.68 19.54 19.14
N ARG A 115 -4.80 20.47 20.08
CA ARG A 115 -4.29 20.36 21.46
C ARG A 115 -5.32 20.89 22.45
N GLY A 116 -5.30 20.34 23.66
CA GLY A 116 -6.13 20.82 24.78
C GLY A 116 -7.45 20.09 24.98
N LEU A 117 -7.90 19.26 24.04
CA LEU A 117 -9.09 18.43 24.20
C LEU A 117 -8.71 16.99 24.59
N ALA A 118 -9.48 16.41 25.49
CA ALA A 118 -9.40 14.99 25.79
C ALA A 118 -9.95 14.17 24.60
N SER A 119 -9.49 12.90 24.45
CA SER A 119 -9.95 12.03 23.37
C SER A 119 -11.46 11.85 23.34
N ASP A 120 -12.09 11.83 24.50
CA ASP A 120 -13.53 11.62 24.62
C ASP A 120 -14.33 12.87 24.22
N GLU A 121 -13.76 14.06 24.41
CA GLU A 121 -14.34 15.31 23.90
C GLU A 121 -14.32 15.33 22.39
N ILE A 122 -13.18 14.95 21.76
CA ILE A 122 -13.06 14.86 20.29
C ILE A 122 -14.03 13.81 19.73
N TYR A 123 -14.18 12.67 20.42
CA TYR A 123 -15.15 11.64 20.04
C TYR A 123 -16.58 12.18 20.06
N ASN A 124 -16.96 12.92 21.11
CA ASN A 124 -18.29 13.53 21.21
C ASN A 124 -18.53 14.55 20.09
N GLU A 125 -17.51 15.34 19.73
CA GLU A 125 -17.58 16.26 18.61
C GLU A 125 -17.76 15.53 17.26
N PHE A 126 -17.10 14.39 17.09
CA PHE A 126 -17.29 13.54 15.89
C PHE A 126 -18.74 13.01 15.82
N VAL A 127 -19.27 12.48 16.93
CA VAL A 127 -20.65 11.99 17.00
C VAL A 127 -21.65 13.12 16.75
N HIS A 128 -21.40 14.29 17.34
CA HIS A 128 -22.23 15.48 17.11
C HIS A 128 -22.24 15.86 15.62
N ALA A 129 -21.07 15.93 14.99
CA ALA A 129 -20.94 16.23 13.56
C ALA A 129 -21.68 15.23 12.67
N LEU A 130 -21.66 13.95 13.00
CA LEU A 130 -22.42 12.91 12.28
C LEU A 130 -23.94 13.16 12.38
N LYS A 131 -24.44 13.50 13.58
CA LYS A 131 -25.87 13.81 13.79
C LYS A 131 -26.30 15.05 13.02
N VAL A 132 -25.51 16.13 13.10
CA VAL A 132 -25.82 17.38 12.41
C VAL A 132 -25.82 17.20 10.88
N LYS A 133 -24.84 16.46 10.36
CA LYS A 133 -24.74 16.18 8.90
C LYS A 133 -25.76 15.14 8.44
N ASN A 134 -26.31 14.35 9.36
CA ASN A 134 -27.21 13.22 9.06
C ASN A 134 -26.64 12.28 7.97
N VAL A 135 -25.37 11.89 8.14
CA VAL A 135 -24.67 10.99 7.23
C VAL A 135 -24.28 9.67 7.88
N ALA A 136 -24.26 8.61 7.09
CA ALA A 136 -23.72 7.30 7.45
C ALA A 136 -22.25 7.24 7.04
N PRO A 137 -21.29 7.23 7.99
CA PRO A 137 -19.88 7.22 7.67
C PRO A 137 -19.39 5.82 7.31
N ILE A 138 -18.46 5.76 6.34
CA ILE A 138 -17.61 4.60 6.10
C ILE A 138 -16.18 5.04 6.38
N VAL A 139 -15.58 4.47 7.41
CA VAL A 139 -14.22 4.78 7.84
C VAL A 139 -13.27 3.74 7.27
N VAL A 140 -12.39 4.16 6.36
CA VAL A 140 -11.30 3.34 5.83
C VAL A 140 -10.03 3.68 6.60
N LEU A 141 -9.51 2.68 7.31
CA LEU A 141 -8.23 2.75 8.01
C LEU A 141 -7.20 1.95 7.20
N ASP A 142 -6.43 2.66 6.38
CA ASP A 142 -5.39 2.07 5.55
C ASP A 142 -4.07 1.96 6.34
N GLU A 143 -3.27 0.93 6.08
CA GLU A 143 -2.09 0.55 6.89
C GLU A 143 -2.49 0.35 8.36
N ALA A 144 -3.63 -0.33 8.60
CA ALA A 144 -4.24 -0.49 9.92
C ALA A 144 -3.34 -1.20 10.93
N ASP A 145 -2.38 -2.02 10.47
CA ASP A 145 -1.37 -2.63 11.33
C ASP A 145 -0.51 -1.60 12.08
N GLN A 146 -0.27 -0.40 11.51
CA GLN A 146 0.45 0.68 12.18
C GLN A 146 -0.36 1.24 13.36
N LEU A 147 -1.67 1.38 13.19
CA LEU A 147 -2.58 1.82 14.25
C LEU A 147 -2.72 0.75 15.33
N ILE A 148 -2.91 -0.52 14.94
CA ILE A 148 -3.20 -1.63 15.87
C ILE A 148 -2.00 -1.98 16.76
N ARG A 149 -0.78 -1.64 16.36
CA ARG A 149 0.43 -1.76 17.23
C ARG A 149 0.36 -0.86 18.46
N ASP A 150 -0.39 0.23 18.40
CA ASP A 150 -0.65 1.08 19.57
C ASP A 150 -1.85 0.54 20.37
N LYS A 151 -1.66 0.31 21.68
CA LYS A 151 -2.71 -0.17 22.59
C LYS A 151 -3.96 0.74 22.62
N THR A 152 -3.78 2.02 22.30
CA THR A 152 -4.91 2.98 22.25
C THR A 152 -5.80 2.77 21.02
N ALA A 153 -5.33 2.03 20.01
CA ALA A 153 -6.11 1.72 18.82
C ALA A 153 -7.31 0.80 19.11
N SER A 154 -7.14 -0.17 20.01
CA SER A 154 -8.25 -1.03 20.42
C SER A 154 -9.40 -0.20 21.00
N GLN A 155 -9.09 0.84 21.78
CA GLN A 155 -10.11 1.74 22.31
C GLN A 155 -10.79 2.54 21.19
N LEU A 156 -10.04 3.07 20.22
CA LEU A 156 -10.62 3.78 19.07
C LEU A 156 -11.59 2.89 18.28
N LEU A 157 -11.17 1.68 17.93
CA LEU A 157 -12.02 0.74 17.19
C LEU A 157 -13.26 0.36 18.00
N TYR A 158 -13.10 0.13 19.30
CA TYR A 158 -14.21 -0.14 20.20
C TYR A 158 -15.22 1.01 20.21
N ASP A 159 -14.75 2.24 20.31
CA ASP A 159 -15.60 3.44 20.31
C ASP A 159 -16.38 3.57 18.99
N LEU A 160 -15.70 3.40 17.85
CA LEU A 160 -16.31 3.47 16.52
C LEU A 160 -17.37 2.37 16.32
N LEU A 161 -17.09 1.14 16.75
CA LEU A 161 -18.01 0.01 16.63
C LEU A 161 -19.30 0.21 17.44
N ARG A 162 -19.21 0.91 18.59
CA ARG A 162 -20.36 1.20 19.45
C ARG A 162 -21.20 2.41 19.03
N ILE A 163 -20.77 3.20 18.05
CA ILE A 163 -21.55 4.34 17.55
C ILE A 163 -22.95 3.91 17.12
N THR A 164 -23.07 2.77 16.44
CA THR A 164 -24.37 2.27 16.00
C THR A 164 -25.27 1.92 17.18
N GLU A 165 -24.73 1.32 18.24
CA GLU A 165 -25.51 0.93 19.43
C GLU A 165 -25.93 2.15 20.30
N LEU A 166 -24.98 3.08 20.51
CA LEU A 166 -25.16 4.21 21.39
C LEU A 166 -25.90 5.38 20.75
N HIS A 167 -25.78 5.56 19.45
CA HIS A 167 -26.25 6.76 18.75
C HIS A 167 -27.19 6.48 17.60
N SER A 168 -27.48 5.20 17.29
CA SER A 168 -28.31 4.78 16.16
C SER A 168 -27.80 5.28 14.79
N ILE A 169 -26.48 5.46 14.66
CA ILE A 169 -25.80 5.84 13.42
C ILE A 169 -25.11 4.61 12.85
N HIS A 170 -25.50 4.19 11.66
CA HIS A 170 -24.85 3.08 11.00
C HIS A 170 -23.48 3.50 10.45
N LEU A 171 -22.42 2.94 11.03
CA LEU A 171 -21.02 3.19 10.65
C LEU A 171 -20.40 1.90 10.10
N GLY A 172 -19.74 2.01 8.94
CA GLY A 172 -18.96 0.92 8.36
C GLY A 172 -17.46 1.13 8.60
N ILE A 173 -16.73 0.07 8.92
CA ILE A 173 -15.27 0.08 9.08
C ILE A 173 -14.66 -0.82 8.02
N ILE A 174 -13.66 -0.28 7.30
CA ILE A 174 -12.80 -1.02 6.38
C ILE A 174 -11.38 -0.90 6.89
N LEU A 175 -10.80 -2.01 7.33
CA LEU A 175 -9.38 -2.10 7.70
C LEU A 175 -8.60 -2.62 6.51
N ILE A 176 -7.49 -1.95 6.15
CA ILE A 176 -6.59 -2.39 5.09
C ILE A 176 -5.22 -2.63 5.70
N SER A 177 -4.60 -3.78 5.43
CA SER A 177 -3.26 -4.11 5.88
C SER A 177 -2.46 -4.92 4.85
N ASN A 178 -1.14 -4.87 4.96
CA ASN A 178 -0.27 -5.77 4.21
C ASN A 178 -0.06 -7.11 4.95
N ILE A 179 -0.48 -7.20 6.21
CA ILE A 179 -0.27 -8.34 7.10
C ILE A 179 -1.58 -9.10 7.29
N ARG A 180 -1.58 -10.41 7.00
CA ARG A 180 -2.77 -11.27 7.12
C ARG A 180 -3.29 -11.35 8.55
N ASP A 181 -2.38 -11.46 9.51
CA ASP A 181 -2.72 -11.72 10.91
C ASP A 181 -2.97 -10.44 11.73
N THR A 182 -3.17 -9.29 11.06
CA THR A 182 -3.40 -8.00 11.71
C THR A 182 -4.58 -8.05 12.72
N LEU A 183 -5.67 -8.73 12.38
CA LEU A 183 -6.81 -8.87 13.30
C LEU A 183 -6.49 -9.69 14.55
N ALA A 184 -5.50 -10.57 14.51
CA ALA A 184 -5.09 -11.34 15.69
C ALA A 184 -4.38 -10.48 16.75
N MET A 185 -3.93 -9.28 16.38
CA MET A 185 -3.31 -8.31 17.30
C MET A 185 -4.35 -7.50 18.09
N LEU A 186 -5.62 -7.55 17.67
CA LEU A 186 -6.72 -6.86 18.36
C LEU A 186 -7.16 -7.61 19.61
N ASP A 187 -7.63 -6.86 20.63
CA ASP A 187 -8.31 -7.45 21.76
C ASP A 187 -9.51 -8.29 21.32
N ASP A 188 -9.77 -9.41 21.99
CA ASP A 188 -10.83 -10.34 21.62
C ASP A 188 -12.21 -9.69 21.55
N ARG A 189 -12.50 -8.72 22.44
CA ARG A 189 -13.75 -7.95 22.46
C ARG A 189 -13.92 -7.13 21.19
N VAL A 190 -12.87 -6.43 20.78
CA VAL A 190 -12.86 -5.60 19.56
C VAL A 190 -12.98 -6.47 18.33
N ARG A 191 -12.22 -7.56 18.29
CA ARG A 191 -12.24 -8.52 17.16
C ARG A 191 -13.63 -9.15 16.99
N SER A 192 -14.25 -9.58 18.10
CA SER A 192 -15.60 -10.14 18.06
C SER A 192 -16.65 -9.11 17.61
N SER A 193 -16.59 -7.88 18.13
CA SER A 193 -17.52 -6.81 17.76
C SER A 193 -17.34 -6.34 16.32
N LEU A 194 -16.10 -6.31 15.81
CA LEU A 194 -15.74 -5.94 14.44
C LEU A 194 -16.36 -6.93 13.45
N SER A 195 -16.29 -8.24 13.75
CA SER A 195 -16.84 -9.31 12.91
C SER A 195 -16.63 -9.07 11.42
N ALA A 196 -15.40 -8.70 11.03
CA ALA A 196 -15.09 -8.27 9.68
C ALA A 196 -15.10 -9.42 8.68
N LEU A 197 -15.72 -9.21 7.51
CA LEU A 197 -15.52 -10.07 6.36
C LEU A 197 -14.12 -9.83 5.81
N THR A 198 -13.38 -10.90 5.54
CA THR A 198 -12.00 -10.84 5.09
C THR A 198 -11.91 -10.97 3.58
N ILE A 199 -11.26 -10.00 2.91
CA ILE A 199 -11.07 -9.98 1.46
C ILE A 199 -9.57 -10.01 1.16
N GLU A 200 -9.14 -11.02 0.41
CA GLU A 200 -7.74 -11.19 0.03
C GLU A 200 -7.44 -10.57 -1.35
N PHE A 201 -6.34 -9.85 -1.44
CA PHE A 201 -5.81 -9.28 -2.66
C PHE A 201 -4.52 -9.97 -3.06
N ASN A 202 -4.61 -10.85 -4.05
CA ASN A 202 -3.46 -11.56 -4.59
C ASN A 202 -2.61 -10.66 -5.50
N GLN A 203 -1.33 -10.99 -5.61
CA GLN A 203 -0.39 -10.35 -6.53
C GLN A 203 -0.91 -10.43 -7.97
N TYR A 204 -0.62 -9.40 -8.76
CA TYR A 204 -0.90 -9.42 -10.19
C TYR A 204 0.08 -10.33 -10.94
N THR A 205 -0.44 -11.07 -11.93
CA THR A 205 0.41 -11.79 -12.87
C THR A 205 1.09 -10.82 -13.85
N PRO A 206 2.17 -11.23 -14.54
CA PRO A 206 2.81 -10.40 -15.57
C PRO A 206 1.83 -9.92 -16.64
N GLU A 207 0.88 -10.78 -17.05
CA GLU A 207 -0.14 -10.48 -18.06
C GLU A 207 -1.13 -9.43 -17.56
N GLN A 208 -1.54 -9.55 -16.29
CA GLN A 208 -2.42 -8.57 -15.64
C GLN A 208 -1.73 -7.21 -15.52
N LEU A 209 -0.46 -7.19 -15.08
CA LEU A 209 0.35 -5.96 -15.02
C LEU A 209 0.47 -5.30 -16.39
N LYS A 210 0.74 -6.10 -17.43
CA LYS A 210 0.83 -5.60 -18.80
C LYS A 210 -0.48 -4.91 -19.23
N GLN A 211 -1.63 -5.50 -18.93
CA GLN A 211 -2.93 -4.92 -19.29
C GLN A 211 -3.21 -3.63 -18.52
N ILE A 212 -2.93 -3.61 -17.20
CA ILE A 212 -3.04 -2.39 -16.37
C ILE A 212 -2.15 -1.28 -16.93
N LEU A 213 -0.90 -1.59 -17.30
CA LEU A 213 0.03 -0.61 -17.87
C LEU A 213 -0.42 -0.11 -19.23
N HIS A 214 -0.99 -0.95 -20.10
CA HIS A 214 -1.53 -0.54 -21.38
C HIS A 214 -2.65 0.50 -21.20
N GLU A 215 -3.59 0.27 -20.28
CA GLU A 215 -4.67 1.23 -20.02
C GLU A 215 -4.13 2.56 -19.49
N ARG A 216 -3.18 2.51 -18.55
CA ARG A 216 -2.54 3.71 -18.01
C ARG A 216 -1.77 4.48 -19.08
N ALA A 217 -0.95 3.76 -19.87
CA ALA A 217 -0.14 4.33 -20.92
C ALA A 217 -0.97 4.97 -22.05
N ARG A 218 -2.08 4.35 -22.45
CA ARG A 218 -2.99 4.88 -23.47
C ARG A 218 -3.55 6.25 -23.09
N ASN A 219 -3.81 6.48 -21.81
CA ASN A 219 -4.33 7.76 -21.32
C ASN A 219 -3.22 8.76 -21.05
N ALA A 220 -2.04 8.30 -20.62
CA ALA A 220 -0.93 9.15 -20.20
C ALA A 220 -0.08 9.67 -21.36
N PHE A 221 0.08 8.90 -22.43
CA PHE A 221 0.99 9.20 -23.52
C PHE A 221 0.25 9.41 -24.84
N PHE A 222 0.89 10.11 -25.78
CA PHE A 222 0.43 10.13 -27.16
C PHE A 222 0.60 8.76 -27.82
N GLU A 223 -0.26 8.39 -28.76
CA GLU A 223 -0.38 7.04 -29.33
C GLU A 223 0.94 6.50 -29.91
N ASP A 224 1.73 7.39 -30.56
CA ASP A 224 3.02 7.04 -31.17
C ASP A 224 4.23 7.28 -30.25
N ALA A 225 4.01 7.72 -29.03
CA ALA A 225 5.09 8.17 -28.14
C ALA A 225 5.76 7.03 -27.34
N ILE A 226 5.28 5.79 -27.43
CA ILE A 226 5.82 4.64 -26.69
C ILE A 226 6.21 3.52 -27.65
N GLU A 227 7.41 2.94 -27.48
CA GLU A 227 7.80 1.70 -28.13
C GLU A 227 7.06 0.50 -27.53
N LYS A 228 6.67 -0.48 -28.37
CA LYS A 228 5.86 -1.66 -27.96
C LYS A 228 6.50 -2.47 -26.83
N ASP A 229 7.84 -2.55 -26.78
CA ASP A 229 8.54 -3.37 -25.81
C ASP A 229 8.69 -2.72 -24.43
N VAL A 230 8.43 -1.42 -24.30
CA VAL A 230 8.54 -0.68 -23.02
C VAL A 230 7.54 -1.24 -21.99
N ILE A 231 6.30 -1.41 -22.39
CA ILE A 231 5.24 -1.92 -21.47
C ILE A 231 5.51 -3.37 -21.09
N ASN A 232 5.96 -4.20 -22.05
CA ASN A 232 6.31 -5.59 -21.79
C ASN A 232 7.44 -5.70 -20.76
N LEU A 233 8.48 -4.88 -20.92
CA LEU A 233 9.62 -4.86 -20.00
C LEU A 233 9.23 -4.31 -18.63
N ALA A 234 8.42 -3.25 -18.56
CA ALA A 234 7.93 -2.69 -17.30
C ALA A 234 7.10 -3.72 -16.52
N ALA A 235 6.18 -4.42 -17.19
CA ALA A 235 5.39 -5.47 -16.57
C ALA A 235 6.25 -6.65 -16.08
N ALA A 236 7.20 -7.12 -16.89
CA ALA A 236 8.08 -8.21 -16.53
C ALA A 236 8.98 -7.86 -15.33
N GLN A 237 9.48 -6.63 -15.27
CA GLN A 237 10.31 -6.18 -14.16
C GLN A 237 9.49 -6.04 -12.85
N ALA A 238 8.29 -5.45 -12.94
CA ALA A 238 7.41 -5.35 -11.76
C ALA A 238 6.96 -6.73 -11.25
N ALA A 239 6.74 -7.69 -12.14
CA ALA A 239 6.43 -9.07 -11.77
C ALA A 239 7.59 -9.71 -10.98
N LYS A 240 8.84 -9.45 -11.35
CA LYS A 240 10.04 -9.88 -10.58
C LYS A 240 10.10 -9.21 -9.20
N CYS A 241 9.59 -7.98 -9.08
CA CYS A 241 9.48 -7.23 -7.83
C CYS A 241 8.14 -7.52 -7.13
N SER A 242 7.78 -8.77 -6.94
CA SER A 242 6.58 -9.23 -6.22
C SER A 242 5.25 -8.78 -6.82
N GLY A 243 5.19 -8.46 -8.12
CA GLY A 243 3.95 -8.09 -8.79
C GLY A 243 3.37 -6.73 -8.35
N ASP A 244 4.19 -5.83 -7.81
CA ASP A 244 3.76 -4.50 -7.36
C ASP A 244 3.46 -3.59 -8.57
N ALA A 245 2.16 -3.33 -8.81
CA ALA A 245 1.72 -2.48 -9.92
C ALA A 245 2.22 -1.01 -9.79
N ARG A 246 2.50 -0.53 -8.57
CA ARG A 246 3.00 0.83 -8.35
C ARG A 246 4.39 1.01 -8.93
N ILE A 247 5.29 0.01 -8.75
CA ILE A 247 6.64 0.03 -9.32
C ILE A 247 6.54 0.11 -10.85
N ALA A 248 5.64 -0.65 -11.45
CA ALA A 248 5.43 -0.64 -12.90
C ALA A 248 4.97 0.73 -13.41
N ILE A 249 3.96 1.32 -12.76
CA ILE A 249 3.39 2.61 -13.15
C ILE A 249 4.41 3.74 -12.92
N GLU A 250 5.09 3.74 -11.78
CA GLU A 250 6.11 4.74 -11.44
C GLU A 250 7.31 4.68 -12.39
N SER A 251 7.67 3.46 -12.85
CA SER A 251 8.75 3.30 -13.83
C SER A 251 8.40 3.92 -15.19
N LEU A 252 7.15 3.81 -15.63
CA LEU A 252 6.69 4.47 -16.87
C LEU A 252 6.70 6.00 -16.74
N LEU A 253 6.25 6.52 -15.60
CA LEU A 253 6.28 7.97 -15.33
C LEU A 253 7.72 8.49 -15.34
N ALA A 254 8.62 7.85 -14.61
CA ALA A 254 10.01 8.23 -14.53
C ALA A 254 10.71 8.14 -15.90
N ALA A 255 10.44 7.06 -16.65
CA ALA A 255 11.01 6.87 -17.98
C ALA A 255 10.52 7.92 -18.98
N GLY A 256 9.23 8.28 -18.94
CA GLY A 256 8.68 9.36 -19.76
C GLY A 256 9.34 10.70 -19.49
N ARG A 257 9.50 11.05 -18.20
CA ARG A 257 10.19 12.29 -17.80
C ARG A 257 11.67 12.31 -18.19
N ILE A 258 12.35 11.15 -18.18
CA ILE A 258 13.72 11.03 -18.68
C ILE A 258 13.76 11.26 -20.18
N ALA A 259 12.84 10.66 -20.93
CA ALA A 259 12.77 10.82 -22.37
C ALA A 259 12.50 12.27 -22.79
N GLU A 260 11.57 12.97 -22.11
CA GLU A 260 11.32 14.42 -22.34
C GLU A 260 12.55 15.27 -22.04
N LYS A 261 13.23 15.00 -20.90
CA LYS A 261 14.48 15.69 -20.55
C LYS A 261 15.59 15.50 -21.58
N GLU A 262 15.65 14.33 -22.24
CA GLU A 262 16.61 14.02 -23.29
C GLU A 262 16.17 14.51 -24.68
N GLY A 263 15.01 15.15 -24.79
CA GLY A 263 14.45 15.65 -26.06
C GLY A 263 14.04 14.52 -27.01
N ALA A 264 13.81 13.31 -26.50
CA ALA A 264 13.44 12.16 -27.30
C ALA A 264 11.99 12.27 -27.78
N LYS A 265 11.73 11.86 -29.02
CA LYS A 265 10.38 11.84 -29.60
C LYS A 265 9.53 10.66 -29.12
N LYS A 266 10.18 9.60 -28.58
CA LYS A 266 9.52 8.37 -28.13
C LYS A 266 10.17 7.87 -26.85
N LEU A 267 9.34 7.32 -25.99
CA LEU A 267 9.76 6.53 -24.85
C LEU A 267 10.27 5.17 -25.31
N SER A 268 11.54 4.90 -25.05
CA SER A 268 12.23 3.66 -25.45
C SER A 268 12.62 2.80 -24.25
N VAL A 269 13.00 1.56 -24.52
CA VAL A 269 13.53 0.63 -23.52
C VAL A 269 14.75 1.20 -22.76
N VAL A 270 15.57 2.05 -23.41
CA VAL A 270 16.74 2.68 -22.78
C VAL A 270 16.31 3.62 -21.65
N HIS A 271 15.27 4.45 -21.87
CA HIS A 271 14.74 5.36 -20.85
C HIS A 271 14.14 4.59 -19.68
N LEU A 272 13.46 3.47 -19.96
CA LEU A 272 12.89 2.61 -18.92
C LEU A 272 13.98 1.97 -18.05
N LYS A 273 15.07 1.49 -18.63
CA LYS A 273 16.22 0.95 -17.87
C LYS A 273 16.82 2.02 -16.96
N LYS A 274 17.05 3.23 -17.47
CA LYS A 274 17.51 4.37 -16.66
C LYS A 274 16.53 4.72 -15.52
N ALA A 275 15.22 4.58 -15.75
CA ALA A 275 14.22 4.81 -14.73
C ALA A 275 14.32 3.76 -13.62
N PHE A 276 14.45 2.49 -13.93
CA PHE A 276 14.60 1.44 -12.92
C PHE A 276 15.85 1.62 -12.05
N GLU A 277 16.97 2.07 -12.64
CA GLU A 277 18.19 2.38 -11.88
C GLU A 277 17.98 3.52 -10.87
N ARG A 278 17.03 4.42 -11.13
CA ARG A 278 16.70 5.58 -10.25
C ARG A 278 15.59 5.30 -9.25
N ILE A 279 14.74 4.30 -9.50
CA ILE A 279 13.67 3.94 -8.59
C ILE A 279 14.27 3.16 -7.42
N LYS A 280 14.60 3.88 -6.35
CA LYS A 280 15.06 3.28 -5.10
C LYS A 280 13.89 2.59 -4.39
N PRO A 281 14.13 1.46 -3.71
CA PRO A 281 13.09 0.80 -2.91
C PRO A 281 12.67 1.70 -1.75
N ARG A 282 11.54 2.36 -1.85
CA ARG A 282 11.00 3.26 -0.80
C ARG A 282 10.90 2.58 0.58
N ALA A 283 10.56 1.29 0.59
CA ALA A 283 10.50 0.51 1.82
C ALA A 283 11.89 0.42 2.48
N LEU A 284 12.93 0.17 1.69
CA LEU A 284 14.30 0.04 2.18
C LEU A 284 14.85 1.40 2.64
N GLU A 285 14.61 2.49 1.90
CA GLU A 285 15.05 3.85 2.30
C GLU A 285 14.49 4.27 3.66
N LYS A 286 13.22 3.94 3.93
CA LYS A 286 12.59 4.20 5.23
C LYS A 286 13.07 3.27 6.33
N ALA A 287 13.34 2.01 5.99
CA ALA A 287 13.73 0.99 6.96
C ALA A 287 15.22 1.06 7.31
N LEU A 288 16.09 1.46 6.36
CA LEU A 288 17.54 1.39 6.50
C LEU A 288 18.10 2.03 7.79
N PRO A 289 17.66 3.25 8.19
CA PRO A 289 18.12 3.88 9.43
C PRO A 289 17.73 3.10 10.70
N HIS A 290 16.74 2.21 10.59
CA HIS A 290 16.19 1.41 11.69
C HIS A 290 16.58 -0.07 11.63
N LEU A 291 17.35 -0.48 10.62
CA LEU A 291 17.89 -1.84 10.53
C LEU A 291 19.11 -1.98 11.46
N ASP A 292 19.10 -3.06 12.21
CA ASP A 292 20.25 -3.41 13.03
C ASP A 292 21.37 -4.09 12.20
N SER A 293 22.53 -4.32 12.84
CA SER A 293 23.69 -4.93 12.20
C SER A 293 23.40 -6.33 11.65
N CYS A 294 22.53 -7.10 12.32
CA CYS A 294 22.15 -8.44 11.89
C CYS A 294 21.29 -8.38 10.61
N GLU A 295 20.30 -7.48 10.57
CA GLU A 295 19.43 -7.29 9.41
C GLU A 295 20.22 -6.79 8.19
N LYS A 296 21.17 -5.87 8.39
CA LYS A 296 22.08 -5.41 7.34
C LYS A 296 22.95 -6.55 6.80
N GLU A 297 23.46 -7.43 7.68
CA GLU A 297 24.28 -8.58 7.26
C GLU A 297 23.45 -9.64 6.50
N ILE A 298 22.21 -9.89 6.93
CA ILE A 298 21.26 -10.74 6.19
C ILE A 298 21.08 -10.21 4.76
N LEU A 299 20.87 -8.91 4.59
CA LEU A 299 20.70 -8.30 3.26
C LEU A 299 21.96 -8.40 2.41
N LYS A 300 23.16 -8.25 2.99
CA LYS A 300 24.41 -8.45 2.25
C LYS A 300 24.54 -9.87 1.72
N ILE A 301 24.22 -10.88 2.55
CA ILE A 301 24.25 -12.29 2.13
C ILE A 301 23.21 -12.52 1.03
N MET A 302 22.01 -11.97 1.19
CA MET A 302 20.95 -12.10 0.18
C MET A 302 21.33 -11.46 -1.17
N CYS A 303 22.15 -10.42 -1.16
CA CYS A 303 22.67 -9.83 -2.39
C CYS A 303 23.64 -10.74 -3.16
N GLU A 304 24.15 -11.79 -2.58
CA GLU A 304 25.05 -12.75 -3.25
C GLU A 304 24.29 -13.93 -3.85
N HIS A 305 23.01 -14.11 -3.49
CA HIS A 305 22.17 -15.21 -3.91
C HIS A 305 20.89 -14.70 -4.58
N GLU A 306 20.44 -15.34 -5.66
CA GLU A 306 19.11 -15.06 -6.23
C GLU A 306 17.99 -15.59 -5.33
N LYS A 307 18.22 -16.77 -4.74
CA LYS A 307 17.37 -17.45 -3.77
C LYS A 307 18.20 -18.32 -2.83
N ILE A 308 17.76 -18.46 -1.61
CA ILE A 308 18.44 -19.26 -0.59
C ILE A 308 17.44 -19.85 0.38
N PHE A 309 17.69 -21.05 0.90
CA PHE A 309 16.85 -21.64 1.94
C PHE A 309 17.20 -21.10 3.33
N SER A 310 16.19 -20.96 4.19
CA SER A 310 16.34 -20.33 5.51
C SER A 310 17.46 -20.95 6.37
N GLY A 311 17.65 -22.29 6.31
CA GLY A 311 18.72 -22.98 7.01
C GLY A 311 20.12 -22.70 6.45
N GLU A 312 20.25 -22.55 5.13
CA GLU A 312 21.50 -22.18 4.47
C GLU A 312 21.86 -20.72 4.75
N LEU A 313 20.86 -19.84 4.71
CA LEU A 313 21.03 -18.41 5.05
C LEU A 313 21.51 -18.25 6.49
N TYR A 314 20.96 -19.04 7.45
CA TYR A 314 21.42 -19.00 8.84
C TYR A 314 22.85 -19.49 8.98
N LYS A 315 23.25 -20.56 8.28
CA LYS A 315 24.64 -21.06 8.27
C LYS A 315 25.61 -20.01 7.70
N ALA A 316 25.24 -19.37 6.58
CA ALA A 316 26.02 -18.29 5.99
C ALA A 316 26.17 -17.09 6.94
N TYR A 317 25.10 -16.73 7.64
CA TYR A 317 25.12 -15.70 8.66
C TYR A 317 26.06 -16.06 9.82
N CYS A 318 25.96 -17.29 10.37
CA CYS A 318 26.83 -17.73 11.46
C CYS A 318 28.30 -17.75 11.08
N SER A 319 28.63 -18.04 9.81
CA SER A 319 30.04 -18.03 9.35
C SER A 319 30.63 -16.62 9.26
N ARG A 320 29.81 -15.58 9.13
CA ARG A 320 30.27 -14.18 8.99
C ARG A 320 30.24 -13.39 10.30
N CYS A 321 29.38 -13.78 11.23
CA CYS A 321 29.22 -13.06 12.48
C CYS A 321 29.95 -13.74 13.63
N LYS A 322 30.84 -12.98 14.32
CA LYS A 322 31.56 -13.50 15.51
C LYS A 322 30.62 -13.83 16.67
N GLN A 323 29.48 -13.18 16.78
CA GLN A 323 28.42 -13.43 17.74
C GLN A 323 27.11 -13.60 17.00
N ALA A 324 26.81 -14.83 16.60
CA ALA A 324 25.56 -15.14 15.93
C ALA A 324 24.40 -15.16 16.93
N ILE A 325 23.25 -14.59 16.54
CA ILE A 325 22.00 -14.67 17.31
C ILE A 325 21.38 -16.05 17.20
N SER A 326 20.44 -16.38 18.11
CA SER A 326 19.71 -17.65 18.05
C SER A 326 18.91 -17.80 16.75
N GLU A 327 18.68 -19.04 16.31
CA GLU A 327 17.90 -19.33 15.09
C GLU A 327 16.47 -18.73 15.18
N ARG A 328 15.88 -18.69 16.36
CA ARG A 328 14.56 -18.08 16.60
C ARG A 328 14.62 -16.56 16.31
N SER A 329 15.55 -15.85 16.95
CA SER A 329 15.73 -14.41 16.73
C SER A 329 16.09 -14.10 15.27
N PHE A 330 16.86 -14.97 14.62
CA PHE A 330 17.17 -14.84 13.19
C PHE A 330 15.92 -14.96 12.31
N ARG A 331 15.02 -15.92 12.61
CA ARG A 331 13.73 -16.04 11.92
C ARG A 331 12.83 -14.81 12.12
N ASP A 332 12.84 -14.25 13.33
CA ASP A 332 12.09 -13.01 13.60
C ASP A 332 12.61 -11.83 12.76
N LYS A 333 13.94 -11.73 12.55
CA LYS A 333 14.54 -10.73 11.66
C LYS A 333 14.15 -10.93 10.19
N ILE A 334 14.15 -12.19 9.70
CA ILE A 334 13.68 -12.49 8.35
C ILE A 334 12.21 -12.11 8.19
N ASN A 335 11.36 -12.45 9.16
CA ASN A 335 9.95 -12.10 9.12
C ASN A 335 9.75 -10.56 9.09
N ARG A 336 10.51 -9.82 9.91
CA ARG A 336 10.48 -8.36 9.90
C ARG A 336 10.90 -7.77 8.55
N LEU A 337 11.97 -8.29 7.93
CA LEU A 337 12.39 -7.86 6.60
C LEU A 337 11.37 -8.21 5.51
N ALA A 338 10.64 -9.31 5.69
CA ALA A 338 9.53 -9.68 4.80
C ALA A 338 8.30 -8.77 5.00
N GLU A 339 7.95 -8.41 6.24
CA GLU A 339 6.91 -7.43 6.55
C GLU A 339 7.21 -6.06 5.93
N LEU A 340 8.49 -5.66 5.92
CA LEU A 340 8.96 -4.45 5.26
C LEU A 340 9.01 -4.56 3.72
N ASN A 341 8.61 -5.70 3.14
CA ASN A 341 8.67 -5.99 1.72
C ASN A 341 10.08 -5.83 1.11
N ILE A 342 11.11 -6.13 1.90
CA ILE A 342 12.51 -6.17 1.48
C ILE A 342 12.90 -7.59 1.07
N LEU A 343 12.37 -8.60 1.79
CA LEU A 343 12.48 -10.00 1.45
C LEU A 343 11.13 -10.59 1.06
N SER A 344 11.16 -11.61 0.21
CA SER A 344 10.01 -12.48 -0.09
C SER A 344 10.30 -13.87 0.47
N VAL A 345 9.38 -14.39 1.27
CA VAL A 345 9.50 -15.71 1.91
C VAL A 345 8.38 -16.60 1.40
N ARG A 346 8.73 -17.75 0.83
CA ARG A 346 7.77 -18.77 0.34
C ARG A 346 8.02 -20.10 1.04
N GLU A 347 6.98 -20.86 1.27
CA GLU A 347 7.15 -22.26 1.71
C GLU A 347 7.70 -23.07 0.52
N ALA A 348 8.73 -23.87 0.76
CA ALA A 348 9.29 -24.71 -0.28
C ALA A 348 8.28 -25.79 -0.69
N THR A 349 8.13 -26.02 -1.98
CA THR A 349 7.32 -27.11 -2.53
C THR A 349 7.85 -28.48 -2.09
N ALA A 350 6.96 -29.45 -1.95
CA ALA A 350 6.99 -30.72 -1.20
C ALA A 350 8.14 -31.73 -1.43
N GLU A 351 9.23 -31.40 -2.11
CA GLU A 351 10.33 -32.35 -2.39
C GLU A 351 11.47 -32.37 -1.34
N ILE A 352 11.43 -31.45 -0.36
CA ILE A 352 12.48 -31.38 0.68
C ILE A 352 11.88 -31.79 2.04
N ARG A 353 12.44 -32.80 2.69
CA ARG A 353 12.04 -33.22 4.04
C ARG A 353 12.23 -32.09 5.05
N GLY A 354 11.11 -31.53 5.55
CA GLY A 354 11.04 -30.49 6.57
C GLY A 354 10.39 -29.19 6.03
N ARG A 355 9.79 -28.38 6.94
CA ARG A 355 9.23 -27.05 6.61
C ARG A 355 10.38 -26.07 6.33
N THR A 356 10.92 -26.10 5.13
CA THR A 356 12.00 -25.20 4.69
C THR A 356 11.39 -24.04 3.93
N ARG A 357 11.80 -22.81 4.25
CA ARG A 357 11.36 -21.60 3.57
C ARG A 357 12.40 -21.17 2.54
N GLU A 358 11.95 -20.86 1.34
CA GLU A 358 12.76 -20.23 0.29
C GLU A 358 12.67 -18.72 0.45
N ILE A 359 13.82 -18.04 0.48
CA ILE A 359 13.95 -16.61 0.71
C ILE A 359 14.58 -15.97 -0.52
N MET A 360 13.99 -14.87 -1.00
CA MET A 360 14.45 -14.09 -2.14
C MET A 360 14.40 -12.61 -1.80
N LEU A 361 15.16 -11.78 -2.53
CA LEU A 361 14.99 -10.33 -2.47
C LEU A 361 13.64 -9.94 -3.10
N ALA A 362 12.88 -9.11 -2.41
CA ALA A 362 11.66 -8.50 -2.93
C ALA A 362 11.94 -7.17 -3.66
N GLN A 363 13.17 -6.68 -3.56
CA GLN A 363 13.64 -5.42 -4.12
C GLN A 363 14.85 -5.66 -5.04
N PRO A 364 15.12 -4.77 -6.00
CA PRO A 364 16.27 -4.89 -6.88
C PRO A 364 17.59 -4.94 -6.10
N LYS A 365 18.43 -5.91 -6.42
CA LYS A 365 19.73 -6.14 -5.76
C LYS A 365 20.63 -4.91 -5.78
N GLU A 366 20.70 -4.25 -6.94
CA GLU A 366 21.53 -3.07 -7.18
C GLU A 366 21.15 -1.92 -6.23
N ALA A 367 19.85 -1.71 -6.03
CA ALA A 367 19.32 -0.69 -5.14
C ALA A 367 19.64 -0.98 -3.67
N ILE A 368 19.58 -2.26 -3.24
CA ILE A 368 19.98 -2.66 -1.88
C ILE A 368 21.47 -2.43 -1.66
N ILE A 369 22.31 -2.81 -2.63
CA ILE A 369 23.78 -2.63 -2.54
C ILE A 369 24.13 -1.15 -2.47
N GLU A 370 23.50 -0.28 -3.27
CA GLU A 370 23.76 1.16 -3.27
C GLU A 370 23.41 1.78 -1.90
N LEU A 371 22.28 1.42 -1.34
CA LEU A 371 21.84 1.93 -0.05
C LEU A 371 22.71 1.43 1.12
N LEU A 372 23.17 0.16 1.07
CA LEU A 372 24.06 -0.39 2.10
C LEU A 372 25.50 0.15 2.03
N LYS A 373 25.93 0.77 0.92
CA LYS A 373 27.23 1.43 0.77
C LYS A 373 27.24 2.86 1.29
N GLY A 374 26.07 3.49 1.43
CA GLY A 374 25.91 4.87 1.90
C GLY A 374 25.91 5.02 3.42
N ASP A 375 25.92 3.92 4.15
CA ASP A 375 26.04 3.81 5.62
C ASP A 375 27.48 3.38 6.01
#